data_5deb153745d736974e901885f077ea1f
#
_entry.id   5deb153745d736974e901885f077ea1f
#
_cell.length_a   1.000
_cell.length_b   1.000
_cell.length_c   1.000
_cell.angle_alpha   90.00
_cell.angle_beta   90.00
_cell.angle_gamma   90.00
#
_symmetry.space_group_name_H-M   'P 1'
#
loop_
_entity.id
_entity.type
_entity.pdbx_description
1 polymer ?
#
loop_
_entity_poly.entity_id
_entity_poly.type
_entity_poly.pdbx_seq_one_letter_code
_entity_poly.pdbx_strand_id
1 'polypeptide(L)'
;MDLEALRKEFEDCECGHKHDFDLEALEVAHGNLDRVAEILSAHNFPKKILMVADVNSFRVTKGLYEQLLSAGYIVELRVYDSMKVADMREVEELERELERVDGCLSVGTGSVNDICRLSSFRKDKQFAIFATAPSMDGFASDSAPI
;
A
#
# COMPACT_ATOMS: atom_id res chain seq x y z
N MET A 1 16.07 5.30 0.91
CA MET A 1 16.83 4.31 0.09
C MET A 1 16.88 4.87 -1.32
N ASP A 2 18.02 4.80 -1.98
CA ASP A 2 18.14 5.25 -3.38
C ASP A 2 17.73 4.09 -4.31
N LEU A 3 16.50 4.14 -4.82
CA LEU A 3 15.94 3.11 -5.69
C LEU A 3 16.57 3.13 -7.10
N GLU A 4 17.07 4.28 -7.56
CA GLU A 4 17.75 4.36 -8.87
C GLU A 4 19.12 3.66 -8.82
N ALA A 5 19.86 3.88 -7.74
CA ALA A 5 21.12 3.16 -7.52
C ALA A 5 20.89 1.64 -7.45
N LEU A 6 19.82 1.20 -6.77
CA LEU A 6 19.45 -0.21 -6.65
C LEU A 6 19.05 -0.82 -8.01
N ARG A 7 18.26 -0.10 -8.84
CA ARG A 7 17.93 -0.55 -10.19
C ARG A 7 19.15 -0.77 -11.05
N LYS A 8 20.09 0.18 -11.00
CA LYS A 8 21.34 0.07 -11.75
C LYS A 8 22.20 -1.11 -11.29
N GLU A 9 22.25 -1.37 -10.00
CA GLU A 9 22.95 -2.54 -9.44
C GLU A 9 22.32 -3.87 -9.91
N PHE A 10 21.01 -3.89 -10.08
CA PHE A 10 20.28 -5.05 -10.59
C PHE A 10 20.43 -5.25 -12.10
N GLU A 11 20.56 -4.18 -12.89
CA GLU A 11 20.84 -4.25 -14.32
C GLU A 11 22.20 -4.94 -14.61
N ASP A 12 23.18 -4.70 -13.75
CA ASP A 12 24.52 -5.25 -13.86
C ASP A 12 24.69 -6.63 -13.18
N CYS A 13 23.59 -7.27 -12.75
CA CYS A 13 23.66 -8.54 -12.02
C CYS A 13 24.10 -9.71 -12.90
N GLU A 14 25.18 -10.39 -12.49
CA GLU A 14 25.74 -11.53 -13.22
C GLU A 14 24.92 -12.84 -13.13
N CYS A 15 23.78 -12.85 -12.41
CA CYS A 15 22.98 -14.06 -12.18
C CYS A 15 22.24 -14.58 -13.44
N GLY A 16 22.18 -13.79 -14.52
CA GLY A 16 21.54 -14.15 -15.78
C GLY A 16 20.01 -14.00 -15.76
N HIS A 17 19.43 -13.49 -14.69
CA HIS A 17 18.01 -13.18 -14.58
C HIS A 17 17.76 -11.68 -14.69
N LYS A 18 16.61 -11.31 -15.26
CA LYS A 18 16.15 -9.92 -15.24
C LYS A 18 15.53 -9.62 -13.86
N HIS A 19 16.06 -8.59 -13.21
CA HIS A 19 15.54 -8.11 -11.93
C HIS A 19 14.72 -6.83 -12.17
N ASP A 20 13.44 -6.96 -12.32
CA ASP A 20 12.53 -5.83 -12.37
C ASP A 20 11.81 -5.72 -11.02
N PHE A 21 11.67 -4.51 -10.51
CA PHE A 21 10.77 -4.21 -9.41
C PHE A 21 10.02 -2.90 -9.70
N ASP A 22 8.73 -2.94 -9.50
CA ASP A 22 7.82 -1.82 -9.74
C ASP A 22 7.52 -1.07 -8.44
N LEU A 23 8.59 -0.61 -7.78
CA LEU A 23 8.51 0.20 -6.57
C LEU A 23 8.91 1.63 -6.88
N GLU A 24 7.96 2.56 -6.82
CA GLU A 24 8.20 3.97 -7.14
C GLU A 24 8.89 4.70 -5.99
N ALA A 25 8.51 4.41 -4.75
CA ALA A 25 9.07 5.06 -3.57
C ALA A 25 9.12 4.13 -2.35
N LEU A 26 10.14 4.31 -1.51
CA LEU A 26 10.26 3.67 -0.20
C LEU A 26 10.77 4.68 0.82
N GLU A 27 9.91 5.05 1.76
CA GLU A 27 10.19 5.99 2.83
C GLU A 27 10.28 5.26 4.18
N VAL A 28 11.46 5.27 4.78
CA VAL A 28 11.70 4.69 6.11
C VAL A 28 12.26 5.76 7.03
N ALA A 29 11.43 6.32 7.89
CA ALA A 29 11.83 7.35 8.84
C ALA A 29 10.90 7.41 10.06
N HIS A 30 11.39 8.01 11.14
CA HIS A 30 10.54 8.38 12.27
C HIS A 30 9.57 9.49 11.88
N GLY A 31 8.32 9.40 12.39
CA GLY A 31 7.30 10.43 12.15
C GLY A 31 6.63 10.36 10.78
N ASN A 32 6.83 9.31 10.01
CA ASN A 32 6.18 9.14 8.71
C ASN A 32 4.66 9.15 8.80
N LEU A 33 4.08 8.74 9.92
CA LEU A 33 2.63 8.81 10.14
C LEU A 33 2.08 10.23 9.92
N ASP A 34 2.78 11.24 10.40
CA ASP A 34 2.37 12.65 10.28
C ASP A 34 2.63 13.22 8.87
N ARG A 35 3.35 12.49 8.01
CA ARG A 35 3.78 12.91 6.68
C ARG A 35 3.17 12.10 5.53
N VAL A 36 2.27 11.17 5.81
CA VAL A 36 1.71 10.27 4.78
C VAL A 36 1.11 11.07 3.62
N ALA A 37 0.29 12.07 3.91
CA ALA A 37 -0.35 12.89 2.88
C ALA A 37 0.68 13.69 2.03
N GLU A 38 1.75 14.17 2.64
CA GLU A 38 2.88 14.83 1.95
C GLU A 38 3.60 13.86 1.02
N ILE A 39 3.95 12.67 1.54
CA ILE A 39 4.66 11.63 0.79
C ILE A 39 3.83 11.17 -0.42
N LEU A 40 2.56 10.84 -0.21
CA LEU A 40 1.65 10.45 -1.29
C LEU A 40 1.53 11.54 -2.37
N SER A 41 1.46 12.80 -1.95
CA SER A 41 1.39 13.94 -2.89
C SER A 41 2.68 14.15 -3.67
N ALA A 42 3.85 13.94 -3.04
CA ALA A 42 5.16 14.06 -3.68
C ALA A 42 5.35 13.01 -4.81
N HIS A 43 4.69 11.86 -4.70
CA HIS A 43 4.71 10.80 -5.69
C HIS A 43 3.46 10.76 -6.59
N ASN A 44 2.73 11.87 -6.70
CA ASN A 44 1.54 12.01 -7.55
C ASN A 44 0.45 10.94 -7.29
N PHE A 45 0.37 10.43 -6.07
CA PHE A 45 -0.66 9.46 -5.72
C PHE A 45 -2.07 10.06 -5.87
N PRO A 46 -3.06 9.32 -6.39
CA PRO A 46 -4.40 9.83 -6.65
C PRO A 46 -5.05 10.46 -5.42
N LYS A 47 -5.87 11.47 -5.63
CA LYS A 47 -6.59 12.14 -4.53
C LYS A 47 -7.86 11.41 -4.11
N LYS A 48 -8.45 10.58 -4.98
CA LYS A 48 -9.62 9.77 -4.66
C LYS A 48 -9.18 8.33 -4.40
N ILE A 49 -9.19 7.93 -3.14
CA ILE A 49 -8.56 6.68 -2.69
C ILE A 49 -9.49 5.84 -1.81
N LEU A 50 -9.26 4.54 -1.82
CA LEU A 50 -9.74 3.60 -0.81
C LEU A 50 -8.64 3.35 0.22
N MET A 51 -8.88 3.74 1.47
CA MET A 51 -8.01 3.41 2.59
C MET A 51 -8.53 2.14 3.26
N VAL A 52 -7.68 1.12 3.34
CA VAL A 52 -8.02 -0.20 3.87
C VAL A 52 -7.16 -0.50 5.09
N ALA A 53 -7.79 -0.90 6.19
CA ALA A 53 -7.11 -1.25 7.44
C ALA A 53 -7.84 -2.41 8.15
N ASP A 54 -7.21 -3.01 9.14
CA ASP A 54 -7.94 -3.72 10.21
C ASP A 54 -8.11 -2.82 11.45
N VAL A 55 -8.95 -3.25 12.40
CA VAL A 55 -9.22 -2.49 13.63
C VAL A 55 -7.95 -2.14 14.41
N ASN A 56 -6.95 -3.01 14.42
CA ASN A 56 -5.71 -2.76 15.17
C ASN A 56 -4.82 -1.75 14.45
N SER A 57 -4.59 -1.94 13.16
CA SER A 57 -3.80 -1.00 12.35
C SER A 57 -4.45 0.36 12.27
N PHE A 58 -5.78 0.44 12.12
CA PHE A 58 -6.53 1.69 12.15
C PHE A 58 -6.39 2.44 13.49
N ARG A 59 -6.43 1.69 14.61
CA ARG A 59 -6.27 2.28 15.96
C ARG A 59 -4.87 2.85 16.19
N VAL A 60 -3.81 2.17 15.75
CA VAL A 60 -2.43 2.64 15.95
C VAL A 60 -2.04 3.78 15.00
N THR A 61 -2.77 3.93 13.90
CA THR A 61 -2.60 5.04 12.93
C THR A 61 -3.65 6.15 13.13
N LYS A 62 -4.09 6.33 14.37
CA LYS A 62 -5.07 7.36 14.72
C LYS A 62 -4.65 8.74 14.18
N GLY A 63 -5.58 9.41 13.50
CA GLY A 63 -5.35 10.72 12.89
C GLY A 63 -4.96 10.67 11.42
N LEU A 64 -4.56 9.50 10.87
CA LEU A 64 -4.18 9.38 9.47
C LEU A 64 -5.36 9.69 8.52
N TYR A 65 -6.53 9.19 8.83
CA TYR A 65 -7.73 9.44 8.02
C TYR A 65 -8.05 10.94 7.95
N GLU A 66 -8.07 11.61 9.09
CA GLU A 66 -8.31 13.06 9.20
C GLU A 66 -7.21 13.88 8.52
N GLN A 67 -5.96 13.43 8.61
CA GLN A 67 -4.83 14.06 7.92
C GLN A 67 -5.03 14.02 6.40
N LEU A 68 -5.41 12.88 5.85
CA LEU A 68 -5.67 12.72 4.42
C LEU A 68 -6.81 13.63 3.95
N LEU A 69 -7.93 13.66 4.69
CA LEU A 69 -9.05 14.57 4.39
C LEU A 69 -8.62 16.04 4.40
N SER A 70 -7.83 16.43 5.42
CA SER A 70 -7.32 17.80 5.56
C SER A 70 -6.35 18.19 4.44
N ALA A 71 -5.66 17.22 3.86
CA ALA A 71 -4.77 17.38 2.70
C ALA A 71 -5.49 17.32 1.34
N GLY A 72 -6.84 17.30 1.36
CA GLY A 72 -7.66 17.32 0.15
C GLY A 72 -7.85 15.98 -0.53
N TYR A 73 -7.60 14.87 0.16
CA TYR A 73 -7.97 13.54 -0.34
C TYR A 73 -9.46 13.28 -0.15
N ILE A 74 -10.04 12.57 -1.09
CA ILE A 74 -11.39 11.98 -0.99
C ILE A 74 -11.17 10.52 -0.61
N VAL A 75 -11.47 10.16 0.63
CA VAL A 75 -11.13 8.86 1.20
C VAL A 75 -12.38 8.04 1.44
N GLU A 76 -12.56 6.95 0.69
CA GLU A 76 -13.42 5.85 1.09
C GLU A 76 -12.65 4.98 2.09
N LEU A 77 -13.32 4.53 3.15
CA LEU A 77 -12.66 3.80 4.24
C LEU A 77 -13.27 2.41 4.39
N ARG A 78 -12.40 1.38 4.36
CA ARG A 78 -12.76 0.01 4.74
C ARG A 78 -11.93 -0.44 5.94
N VAL A 79 -12.59 -0.84 7.02
CA VAL A 79 -11.94 -1.40 8.20
C VAL A 79 -12.46 -2.80 8.45
N TYR A 80 -11.57 -3.76 8.46
CA TYR A 80 -11.88 -5.15 8.81
C TYR A 80 -11.87 -5.33 10.33
N ASP A 81 -12.89 -5.96 10.88
CA ASP A 81 -12.95 -6.27 12.32
C ASP A 81 -11.86 -7.24 12.75
N SER A 82 -11.56 -8.22 11.90
CA SER A 82 -10.48 -9.19 12.10
C SER A 82 -10.14 -9.83 10.77
N MET A 83 -8.92 -9.62 10.29
CA MET A 83 -8.41 -10.32 9.12
C MET A 83 -7.31 -11.27 9.55
N LYS A 84 -7.60 -12.58 9.51
CA LYS A 84 -6.64 -13.62 9.88
C LYS A 84 -5.93 -14.23 8.68
N VAL A 85 -6.63 -14.30 7.55
CA VAL A 85 -6.15 -14.91 6.32
C VAL A 85 -6.70 -14.10 5.14
N ALA A 86 -5.84 -13.81 4.18
CA ALA A 86 -6.27 -13.28 2.90
C ALA A 86 -7.02 -14.36 2.13
N ASP A 87 -8.19 -14.03 1.55
CA ASP A 87 -8.92 -14.95 0.67
C ASP A 87 -9.50 -14.25 -0.56
N MET A 88 -9.84 -15.03 -1.57
CA MET A 88 -10.31 -14.51 -2.85
C MET A 88 -11.65 -13.77 -2.78
N ARG A 89 -12.51 -14.05 -1.80
CA ARG A 89 -13.79 -13.34 -1.65
C ARG A 89 -13.55 -11.90 -1.23
N GLU A 90 -12.59 -11.70 -0.32
CA GLU A 90 -12.19 -10.35 0.12
C GLU A 90 -11.56 -9.56 -1.04
N VAL A 91 -10.75 -10.22 -1.87
CA VAL A 91 -10.20 -9.62 -3.09
C VAL A 91 -11.33 -9.15 -4.03
N GLU A 92 -12.31 -10.01 -4.33
CA GLU A 92 -13.43 -9.68 -5.21
C GLU A 92 -14.33 -8.57 -4.64
N GLU A 93 -14.52 -8.53 -3.33
CA GLU A 93 -15.25 -7.44 -2.68
C GLU A 93 -14.49 -6.10 -2.81
N LEU A 94 -13.19 -6.12 -2.55
CA LEU A 94 -12.35 -4.94 -2.64
C LEU A 94 -12.25 -4.42 -4.09
N GLU A 95 -12.20 -5.32 -5.08
CA GLU A 95 -12.23 -4.96 -6.49
C GLU A 95 -13.46 -4.11 -6.86
N ARG A 96 -14.63 -4.43 -6.31
CA ARG A 96 -15.87 -3.63 -6.54
C ARG A 96 -15.79 -2.23 -5.90
N GLU A 97 -15.15 -2.13 -4.74
CA GLU A 97 -14.94 -0.84 -4.09
C GLU A 97 -13.93 0.01 -4.85
N LEU A 98 -12.86 -0.61 -5.37
CA LEU A 98 -11.83 0.05 -6.18
C LEU A 98 -12.35 0.63 -7.50
N GLU A 99 -13.49 0.18 -8.00
CA GLU A 99 -14.11 0.78 -9.21
C GLU A 99 -14.51 2.25 -9.01
N ARG A 100 -14.71 2.69 -7.78
CA ARG A 100 -15.16 4.04 -7.45
C ARG A 100 -14.03 5.01 -7.13
N VAL A 101 -12.79 4.53 -7.05
CA VAL A 101 -11.61 5.31 -6.65
C VAL A 101 -10.46 5.11 -7.64
N ASP A 102 -9.41 5.90 -7.49
CA ASP A 102 -8.28 5.92 -8.42
C ASP A 102 -7.02 5.28 -7.83
N GLY A 103 -6.99 5.07 -6.50
CA GLY A 103 -5.88 4.42 -5.82
C GLY A 103 -6.29 3.70 -4.53
N CYS A 104 -5.42 2.83 -4.03
CA CYS A 104 -5.59 2.07 -2.80
C CYS A 104 -4.45 2.34 -1.83
N LEU A 105 -4.77 2.75 -0.61
CA LEU A 105 -3.83 2.86 0.50
C LEU A 105 -4.10 1.74 1.51
N SER A 106 -3.22 0.74 1.56
CA SER A 106 -3.23 -0.26 2.62
C SER A 106 -2.56 0.29 3.88
N VAL A 107 -3.24 0.17 5.01
CA VAL A 107 -2.72 0.55 6.33
C VAL A 107 -2.69 -0.69 7.20
N GLY A 108 -1.55 -1.36 7.21
CA GLY A 108 -1.43 -2.64 7.92
C GLY A 108 -0.21 -3.45 7.52
N THR A 109 -0.33 -4.75 7.63
CA THR A 109 0.69 -5.74 7.23
C THR A 109 0.00 -7.02 6.76
N GLY A 110 0.79 -7.99 6.22
CA GLY A 110 0.32 -9.33 5.88
C GLY A 110 -0.96 -9.32 5.05
N SER A 111 -1.99 -10.03 5.49
CA SER A 111 -3.22 -10.27 4.74
C SER A 111 -3.93 -9.02 4.22
N VAL A 112 -3.91 -7.91 4.95
CA VAL A 112 -4.48 -6.63 4.47
C VAL A 112 -3.72 -6.13 3.25
N ASN A 113 -2.37 -6.16 3.31
CA ASN A 113 -1.53 -5.75 2.19
C ASN A 113 -1.73 -6.66 0.97
N ASP A 114 -1.78 -7.98 1.19
CA ASP A 114 -1.89 -8.97 0.11
C ASP A 114 -3.20 -8.78 -0.67
N ILE A 115 -4.33 -8.65 0.03
CA ILE A 115 -5.63 -8.39 -0.59
C ILE A 115 -5.62 -7.06 -1.36
N CYS A 116 -5.14 -5.98 -0.73
CA CYS A 116 -5.08 -4.66 -1.37
C CYS A 116 -4.19 -4.67 -2.62
N ARG A 117 -3.03 -5.32 -2.55
CA ARG A 117 -2.08 -5.43 -3.65
C ARG A 117 -2.70 -6.17 -4.84
N LEU A 118 -3.25 -7.38 -4.60
CA LEU A 118 -3.83 -8.18 -5.67
C LEU A 118 -5.03 -7.48 -6.31
N SER A 119 -5.93 -6.91 -5.49
CA SER A 119 -7.09 -6.18 -5.99
C SER A 119 -6.69 -4.95 -6.80
N SER A 120 -5.71 -4.18 -6.33
CA SER A 120 -5.21 -3.00 -7.03
C SER A 120 -4.56 -3.37 -8.36
N PHE A 121 -3.73 -4.41 -8.38
CA PHE A 121 -3.11 -4.92 -9.60
C PHE A 121 -4.16 -5.34 -10.64
N ARG A 122 -5.19 -6.10 -10.24
CA ARG A 122 -6.25 -6.56 -11.14
C ARG A 122 -7.13 -5.44 -11.68
N LYS A 123 -7.26 -4.35 -10.91
CA LYS A 123 -8.05 -3.18 -11.29
C LYS A 123 -7.23 -2.04 -11.90
N ASP A 124 -5.94 -2.27 -12.14
CA ASP A 124 -5.01 -1.25 -12.66
C ASP A 124 -5.08 0.05 -11.86
N LYS A 125 -5.00 -0.08 -10.51
CA LYS A 125 -5.02 1.04 -9.57
C LYS A 125 -3.65 1.24 -8.95
N GLN A 126 -3.26 2.50 -8.76
CA GLN A 126 -2.08 2.81 -7.97
C GLN A 126 -2.24 2.28 -6.54
N PHE A 127 -1.16 1.71 -6.02
CA PHE A 127 -1.15 1.07 -4.72
C PHE A 127 -0.05 1.64 -3.82
N ALA A 128 -0.41 1.98 -2.59
CA ALA A 128 0.52 2.39 -1.55
C ALA A 128 0.30 1.59 -0.27
N ILE A 129 1.37 1.41 0.50
CA ILE A 129 1.35 0.71 1.79
C ILE A 129 1.87 1.64 2.87
N PHE A 130 1.12 1.82 3.94
CA PHE A 130 1.62 2.28 5.23
C PHE A 130 1.77 1.07 6.16
N ALA A 131 2.99 0.53 6.23
CA ALA A 131 3.28 -0.65 7.05
C ALA A 131 3.27 -0.29 8.54
N THR A 132 2.44 -0.98 9.33
CA THR A 132 2.30 -0.76 10.78
C THR A 132 3.21 -1.64 11.63
N ALA A 133 3.85 -2.66 11.04
CA ALA A 133 4.83 -3.50 11.69
C ALA A 133 5.82 -4.10 10.67
N PRO A 134 7.09 -4.31 11.07
CA PRO A 134 8.13 -4.92 10.21
C PRO A 134 8.10 -6.46 10.27
N SER A 135 6.96 -7.06 10.59
CA SER A 135 6.83 -8.49 10.86
C SER A 135 6.85 -9.38 9.63
N MET A 136 6.72 -8.78 8.45
CA MET A 136 6.65 -9.46 7.16
C MET A 136 7.42 -8.66 6.12
N ASP A 137 8.04 -9.33 5.17
CA ASP A 137 8.67 -8.74 3.99
C ASP A 137 7.65 -8.36 2.89
N GLY A 138 6.37 -8.70 3.08
CA GLY A 138 5.28 -8.46 2.15
C GLY A 138 5.08 -7.01 1.71
N PHE A 139 5.60 -6.02 2.45
CA PHE A 139 5.53 -4.61 2.03
C PHE A 139 6.43 -4.29 0.83
N ALA A 140 7.47 -5.07 0.58
CA ALA A 140 8.41 -4.92 -0.54
C ALA A 140 8.31 -6.07 -1.56
N SER A 141 7.40 -7.03 -1.36
CA SER A 141 7.19 -8.15 -2.27
C SER A 141 6.38 -7.74 -3.50
N ASP A 142 6.61 -8.39 -4.62
CA ASP A 142 5.80 -8.32 -5.84
C ASP A 142 4.71 -9.41 -5.88
N SER A 143 4.65 -10.26 -4.87
CA SER A 143 3.67 -11.35 -4.75
C SER A 143 2.66 -11.09 -3.64
N ALA A 144 1.49 -11.69 -3.77
CA ALA A 144 0.41 -11.68 -2.78
C ALA A 144 -0.07 -13.13 -2.55
N PRO A 145 0.33 -13.77 -1.46
CA PRO A 145 -0.15 -15.12 -1.14
C PRO A 145 -1.61 -15.05 -0.66
N ILE A 146 -2.51 -15.54 -1.50
CA ILE A 146 -3.96 -15.58 -1.27
C ILE A 146 -4.44 -17.04 -1.29
#